data_b39ebc63a07513461dd10852f33bea9c
#
_entry.id   b39ebc63a07513461dd10852f33bea9c
#
_cell.length_a   1.000
_cell.length_b   1.000
_cell.length_c   1.000
_cell.angle_alpha   90.00
_cell.angle_beta   90.00
_cell.angle_gamma   90.00
#
_symmetry.space_group_name_H-M   'P 1'
#
loop_
_entity.id
_entity.type
_entity.pdbx_description
1 polymer ?
#
loop_
_entity_poly.entity_id
_entity_poly.type
_entity_poly.pdbx_seq_one_letter_code
_entity_poly.pdbx_strand_id
1 'polypeptide(L)'
;MAIPNQRISEYILEQKIGGGAFGEVWRARHHVWADQFVAIKIPTDPGYVRHLQQEGAAIHGLLHPNIVRAIGFDPYGDPPYLIMEYVPGTSLRPLIKDKKLTPPDAIAILRQVLAGLQYAHERGLVHRDLKPENILVHERALRDGFAVEGVIKVADFGLGKAAAATNAAAANSIAYSGSLNDAAGRDIAGTLDYMAPEQRSGGAIDSRADLYACGVVLYEMLTGEKPAGTEVPSDLNPASPKLLDEVFRRSYARLEKRYASADEFAAALAPAEPPPLPKSAAGAVASSIQMKPPGKTAAPTTCPQCHKPVDANDQFCMHCGIQLVSVIRRCERCGAYPDKADRFCIFCGEGLAAAAT
;
A
#
# COMPACT_ATOMS: atom_id res chain seq x y z
N MET A 1 -9.73 -27.33 -13.08
CA MET A 1 -9.53 -25.93 -13.51
C MET A 1 -10.83 -25.18 -13.28
N ALA A 2 -10.75 -24.01 -12.67
CA ALA A 2 -11.93 -23.14 -12.50
C ALA A 2 -12.39 -22.59 -13.86
N ILE A 3 -13.69 -22.40 -14.02
CA ILE A 3 -14.29 -21.93 -15.26
C ILE A 3 -15.19 -20.71 -14.99
N PRO A 4 -15.38 -19.81 -15.98
CA PRO A 4 -16.34 -18.71 -15.85
C PRO A 4 -17.74 -19.21 -15.50
N ASN A 5 -18.47 -18.44 -14.69
CA ASN A 5 -19.79 -18.74 -14.15
C ASN A 5 -19.83 -19.89 -13.12
N GLN A 6 -18.71 -20.46 -12.72
CA GLN A 6 -18.64 -21.38 -11.60
C GLN A 6 -18.93 -20.63 -10.29
N ARG A 7 -19.76 -21.21 -9.43
CA ARG A 7 -20.03 -20.69 -8.11
C ARG A 7 -18.99 -21.23 -7.10
N ILE A 8 -18.35 -20.36 -6.35
CA ILE A 8 -17.47 -20.67 -5.23
C ILE A 8 -18.02 -19.92 -4.01
N SER A 9 -18.50 -20.65 -3.01
CA SER A 9 -19.20 -20.07 -1.86
C SER A 9 -20.35 -19.15 -2.28
N GLU A 10 -20.33 -17.90 -1.85
CA GLU A 10 -21.35 -16.87 -2.18
C GLU A 10 -21.04 -16.09 -3.46
N TYR A 11 -20.02 -16.50 -4.24
CA TYR A 11 -19.53 -15.73 -5.39
C TYR A 11 -19.56 -16.54 -6.67
N ILE A 12 -19.74 -15.85 -7.78
CA ILE A 12 -19.73 -16.39 -9.15
C ILE A 12 -18.47 -15.87 -9.84
N LEU A 13 -17.61 -16.77 -10.32
CA LEU A 13 -16.40 -16.43 -11.06
C LEU A 13 -16.77 -15.76 -12.39
N GLU A 14 -16.21 -14.57 -12.66
CA GLU A 14 -16.48 -13.82 -13.89
C GLU A 14 -15.28 -13.82 -14.83
N GLN A 15 -14.14 -13.40 -14.33
CA GLN A 15 -12.96 -13.17 -15.15
C GLN A 15 -11.69 -13.60 -14.40
N LYS A 16 -10.83 -14.34 -15.08
CA LYS A 16 -9.49 -14.59 -14.59
C LYS A 16 -8.66 -13.30 -14.70
N ILE A 17 -8.17 -12.81 -13.56
CA ILE A 17 -7.41 -11.55 -13.45
C ILE A 17 -5.94 -11.76 -13.15
N GLY A 18 -5.54 -12.99 -12.80
CA GLY A 18 -4.16 -13.35 -12.55
C GLY A 18 -3.96 -14.86 -12.56
N GLY A 19 -2.71 -15.27 -12.60
CA GLY A 19 -2.33 -16.67 -12.50
C GLY A 19 -0.82 -16.80 -12.49
N GLY A 20 -0.34 -17.83 -11.83
CA GLY A 20 1.08 -18.14 -11.71
C GLY A 20 1.28 -19.56 -11.20
N ALA A 21 2.48 -19.87 -10.74
CA ALA A 21 2.85 -21.21 -10.26
C ALA A 21 1.94 -21.72 -9.11
N PHE A 22 1.36 -20.83 -8.32
CA PHE A 22 0.59 -21.17 -7.10
C PHE A 22 -0.92 -21.24 -7.31
N GLY A 23 -1.43 -20.86 -8.46
CA GLY A 23 -2.86 -20.91 -8.73
C GLY A 23 -3.37 -19.82 -9.65
N GLU A 24 -4.67 -19.76 -9.78
CA GLU A 24 -5.40 -18.77 -10.56
C GLU A 24 -6.09 -17.78 -9.63
N VAL A 25 -6.12 -16.49 -10.02
CA VAL A 25 -6.86 -15.45 -9.33
C VAL A 25 -8.01 -14.99 -10.23
N TRP A 26 -9.21 -15.03 -9.70
CA TRP A 26 -10.43 -14.70 -10.40
C TRP A 26 -11.12 -13.49 -9.77
N ARG A 27 -11.58 -12.54 -10.58
CA ARG A 27 -12.62 -11.61 -10.17
C ARG A 27 -13.92 -12.37 -10.07
N ALA A 28 -14.59 -12.25 -8.94
CA ALA A 28 -15.88 -12.90 -8.71
C ALA A 28 -16.88 -11.89 -8.14
N ARG A 29 -18.15 -12.05 -8.52
CA ARG A 29 -19.26 -11.23 -8.09
C ARG A 29 -20.12 -11.99 -7.12
N HIS A 30 -20.60 -11.31 -6.06
CA HIS A 30 -21.55 -11.92 -5.13
C HIS A 30 -22.84 -12.32 -5.85
N HIS A 31 -23.36 -13.52 -5.59
CA HIS A 31 -24.51 -14.08 -6.33
C HIS A 31 -25.81 -13.30 -6.12
N VAL A 32 -25.97 -12.59 -4.99
CA VAL A 32 -27.13 -11.76 -4.65
C VAL A 32 -26.85 -10.28 -4.89
N TRP A 33 -25.72 -9.77 -4.39
CA TRP A 33 -25.36 -8.35 -4.47
C TRP A 33 -24.47 -8.08 -5.67
N ALA A 34 -25.10 -7.60 -6.77
CA ALA A 34 -24.42 -7.45 -8.06
C ALA A 34 -23.22 -6.49 -8.05
N ASP A 35 -23.21 -5.54 -7.12
CA ASP A 35 -22.14 -4.53 -7.01
C ASP A 35 -20.99 -4.95 -6.11
N GLN A 36 -21.07 -6.12 -5.49
CA GLN A 36 -20.00 -6.63 -4.62
C GLN A 36 -19.08 -7.59 -5.37
N PHE A 37 -17.82 -7.18 -5.47
CA PHE A 37 -16.77 -7.96 -6.11
C PHE A 37 -15.69 -8.36 -5.11
N VAL A 38 -15.12 -9.53 -5.35
CA VAL A 38 -13.98 -10.08 -4.62
C VAL A 38 -12.97 -10.68 -5.58
N ALA A 39 -11.74 -10.88 -5.10
CA ALA A 39 -10.74 -11.70 -5.77
C ALA A 39 -10.72 -13.09 -5.11
N ILE A 40 -10.80 -14.14 -5.90
CA ILE A 40 -10.75 -15.52 -5.41
C ILE A 40 -9.52 -16.21 -5.98
N LYS A 41 -8.63 -16.63 -5.10
CA LYS A 41 -7.43 -17.40 -5.44
C LYS A 41 -7.71 -18.89 -5.27
N ILE A 42 -7.49 -19.64 -6.34
CA ILE A 42 -7.77 -21.08 -6.44
C ILE A 42 -6.48 -21.77 -6.86
N PRO A 43 -5.95 -22.72 -6.08
CA PRO A 43 -4.75 -23.46 -6.45
C PRO A 43 -5.04 -24.34 -7.66
N THR A 44 -4.08 -24.42 -8.58
CA THR A 44 -4.19 -25.28 -9.78
C THR A 44 -3.66 -26.68 -9.55
N ASP A 45 -2.90 -26.87 -8.49
CA ASP A 45 -2.31 -28.16 -8.10
C ASP A 45 -2.58 -28.42 -6.63
N PRO A 46 -2.99 -29.67 -6.23
CA PRO A 46 -3.22 -30.03 -4.83
C PRO A 46 -2.00 -29.81 -3.91
N GLY A 47 -0.79 -29.86 -4.45
CA GLY A 47 0.43 -29.56 -3.69
C GLY A 47 0.49 -28.13 -3.19
N TYR A 48 -0.21 -27.18 -3.83
CA TYR A 48 -0.25 -25.77 -3.44
C TYR A 48 -1.33 -25.42 -2.42
N VAL A 49 -2.19 -26.34 -2.02
CA VAL A 49 -3.20 -26.10 -0.97
C VAL A 49 -2.55 -25.68 0.35
N ARG A 50 -1.41 -26.28 0.71
CA ARG A 50 -0.64 -25.88 1.90
C ARG A 50 -0.12 -24.44 1.81
N HIS A 51 0.26 -23.98 0.63
CA HIS A 51 0.69 -22.59 0.41
C HIS A 51 -0.49 -21.64 0.59
N LEU A 52 -1.65 -21.99 0.04
CA LEU A 52 -2.89 -21.24 0.23
C LEU A 52 -3.29 -21.14 1.71
N GLN A 53 -3.12 -22.24 2.47
CA GLN A 53 -3.34 -22.26 3.93
C GLN A 53 -2.39 -21.31 4.66
N GLN A 54 -1.11 -21.31 4.31
CA GLN A 54 -0.10 -20.44 4.92
C GLN A 54 -0.37 -18.98 4.61
N GLU A 55 -0.74 -18.65 3.38
CA GLU A 55 -1.11 -17.31 2.96
C GLU A 55 -2.37 -16.84 3.68
N GLY A 56 -3.45 -17.64 3.65
CA GLY A 56 -4.71 -17.31 4.33
C GLY A 56 -4.51 -17.08 5.82
N ALA A 57 -3.71 -17.92 6.49
CA ALA A 57 -3.38 -17.76 7.91
C ALA A 57 -2.52 -16.51 8.16
N ALA A 58 -1.59 -16.18 7.27
CA ALA A 58 -0.69 -15.03 7.42
C ALA A 58 -1.45 -13.70 7.32
N ILE A 59 -2.38 -13.60 6.37
CA ILE A 59 -3.15 -12.37 6.14
C ILE A 59 -4.44 -12.29 6.95
N HIS A 60 -4.79 -13.36 7.68
CA HIS A 60 -5.98 -13.36 8.53
C HIS A 60 -5.86 -12.31 9.64
N GLY A 61 -6.84 -11.43 9.73
CA GLY A 61 -6.86 -10.35 10.73
C GLY A 61 -5.97 -9.15 10.40
N LEU A 62 -5.23 -9.14 9.30
CA LEU A 62 -4.56 -7.92 8.84
C LEU A 62 -5.59 -6.94 8.28
N LEU A 63 -5.71 -5.79 8.93
CA LEU A 63 -6.60 -4.70 8.53
C LEU A 63 -5.78 -3.43 8.38
N HIS A 64 -5.36 -3.14 7.15
CA HIS A 64 -4.58 -1.94 6.83
C HIS A 64 -4.95 -1.43 5.42
N PRO A 65 -5.05 -0.12 5.19
CA PRO A 65 -5.42 0.43 3.88
C PRO A 65 -4.49 0.01 2.75
N ASN A 66 -3.22 -0.25 3.05
CA ASN A 66 -2.20 -0.63 2.06
C ASN A 66 -1.89 -2.13 2.03
N ILE A 67 -2.74 -2.98 2.58
CA ILE A 67 -2.64 -4.45 2.49
C ILE A 67 -3.95 -4.99 1.91
N VAL A 68 -3.86 -5.93 0.99
CA VAL A 68 -5.04 -6.65 0.48
C VAL A 68 -5.63 -7.51 1.60
N ARG A 69 -6.90 -7.27 1.93
CA ARG A 69 -7.59 -7.94 3.04
C ARG A 69 -8.05 -9.35 2.65
N ALA A 70 -7.82 -10.34 3.50
CA ALA A 70 -8.52 -11.63 3.42
C ALA A 70 -9.97 -11.46 3.93
N ILE A 71 -10.92 -12.04 3.21
CA ILE A 71 -12.36 -12.00 3.52
C ILE A 71 -12.83 -13.37 3.99
N GLY A 72 -12.38 -14.44 3.33
CA GLY A 72 -12.76 -15.81 3.66
C GLY A 72 -11.75 -16.82 3.13
N PHE A 73 -11.72 -17.98 3.75
CA PHE A 73 -10.78 -19.03 3.37
C PHE A 73 -11.39 -20.40 3.63
N ASP A 74 -11.38 -21.29 2.66
CA ASP A 74 -11.77 -22.69 2.81
C ASP A 74 -10.74 -23.62 2.14
N PRO A 75 -9.84 -24.21 2.93
CA PRO A 75 -8.83 -25.13 2.41
C PRO A 75 -9.39 -26.53 2.09
N TYR A 76 -10.61 -26.84 2.53
CA TYR A 76 -11.26 -28.14 2.36
C TYR A 76 -12.39 -28.09 1.32
N GLY A 77 -12.65 -26.90 0.75
CA GLY A 77 -13.59 -26.74 -0.35
C GLY A 77 -13.15 -27.50 -1.61
N ASP A 78 -14.09 -27.75 -2.50
CA ASP A 78 -13.82 -28.35 -3.80
C ASP A 78 -14.22 -27.37 -4.93
N PRO A 79 -13.26 -26.67 -5.50
CA PRO A 79 -11.82 -26.59 -5.16
C PRO A 79 -11.57 -25.79 -3.86
N PRO A 80 -10.38 -25.95 -3.20
CA PRO A 80 -9.93 -25.05 -2.14
C PRO A 80 -9.81 -23.62 -2.64
N TYR A 81 -10.09 -22.62 -1.77
CA TYR A 81 -10.05 -21.21 -2.20
C TYR A 81 -9.73 -20.24 -1.06
N LEU A 82 -9.19 -19.08 -1.45
CA LEU A 82 -9.01 -17.91 -0.59
C LEU A 82 -9.75 -16.73 -1.22
N ILE A 83 -10.66 -16.11 -0.48
CA ILE A 83 -11.41 -14.91 -0.88
C ILE A 83 -10.71 -13.69 -0.32
N MET A 84 -10.41 -12.75 -1.20
CA MET A 84 -9.72 -11.50 -0.87
C MET A 84 -10.48 -10.29 -1.39
N GLU A 85 -10.16 -9.14 -0.86
CA GLU A 85 -10.57 -7.85 -1.40
C GLU A 85 -10.20 -7.75 -2.88
N TYR A 86 -11.17 -7.37 -3.71
CA TYR A 86 -10.89 -7.02 -5.11
C TYR A 86 -10.41 -5.57 -5.20
N VAL A 87 -9.24 -5.37 -5.78
CA VAL A 87 -8.66 -4.05 -6.05
C VAL A 87 -8.85 -3.74 -7.53
N PRO A 88 -9.82 -2.88 -7.91
CA PRO A 88 -9.98 -2.49 -9.30
C PRO A 88 -8.78 -1.66 -9.76
N GLY A 89 -8.12 -2.09 -10.83
CA GLY A 89 -6.92 -1.45 -11.35
C GLY A 89 -5.93 -2.43 -11.94
N THR A 90 -4.66 -2.23 -11.65
CA THR A 90 -3.56 -3.04 -12.19
C THR A 90 -2.47 -3.28 -11.14
N SER A 91 -1.49 -4.13 -11.44
CA SER A 91 -0.27 -4.16 -10.65
C SER A 91 0.68 -3.01 -11.04
N LEU A 92 1.72 -2.79 -10.23
CA LEU A 92 2.73 -1.76 -10.51
C LEU A 92 3.57 -2.11 -11.76
N ARG A 93 3.66 -3.38 -12.13
CA ARG A 93 4.50 -3.84 -13.25
C ARG A 93 4.23 -3.13 -14.58
N PRO A 94 3.00 -3.04 -15.11
CA PRO A 94 2.72 -2.31 -16.36
C PRO A 94 3.11 -0.84 -16.30
N LEU A 95 2.92 -0.17 -15.15
CA LEU A 95 3.24 1.25 -15.02
C LEU A 95 4.75 1.51 -15.12
N ILE A 96 5.57 0.62 -14.56
CA ILE A 96 7.03 0.67 -14.70
C ILE A 96 7.42 0.42 -16.16
N LYS A 97 6.89 -0.65 -16.76
CA LYS A 97 7.21 -1.04 -18.14
C LYS A 97 6.89 0.09 -19.13
N ASP A 98 5.78 0.77 -18.92
CA ASP A 98 5.33 1.86 -19.78
C ASP A 98 6.03 3.19 -19.45
N LYS A 99 6.94 3.23 -18.46
CA LYS A 99 7.69 4.42 -17.99
C LYS A 99 6.75 5.59 -17.64
N LYS A 100 5.62 5.29 -17.00
CA LYS A 100 4.57 6.28 -16.67
C LYS A 100 4.77 6.97 -15.34
N LEU A 101 5.81 6.61 -14.56
CA LEU A 101 6.00 7.08 -13.19
C LEU A 101 7.05 8.21 -13.15
N THR A 102 6.71 9.27 -12.44
CA THR A 102 7.66 10.33 -12.08
C THR A 102 8.32 10.03 -10.74
N PRO A 103 9.46 10.67 -10.38
CA PRO A 103 10.05 10.50 -9.06
C PRO A 103 9.11 10.80 -7.89
N PRO A 104 8.26 11.85 -7.91
CA PRO A 104 7.21 12.05 -6.91
C PRO A 104 6.21 10.90 -6.80
N ASP A 105 5.80 10.31 -7.94
CA ASP A 105 4.91 9.15 -7.95
C ASP A 105 5.57 7.93 -7.29
N ALA A 106 6.83 7.67 -7.63
CA ALA A 106 7.61 6.58 -7.04
C ALA A 106 7.71 6.71 -5.50
N ILE A 107 7.94 7.93 -5.01
CA ILE A 107 7.96 8.23 -3.57
C ILE A 107 6.59 7.98 -2.94
N ALA A 108 5.51 8.46 -3.55
CA ALA A 108 4.15 8.33 -3.03
C ALA A 108 3.71 6.85 -2.98
N ILE A 109 4.02 6.08 -4.02
CA ILE A 109 3.77 4.64 -4.08
C ILE A 109 4.56 3.91 -2.98
N LEU A 110 5.88 4.16 -2.91
CA LEU A 110 6.74 3.44 -1.98
C LEU A 110 6.39 3.72 -0.51
N ARG A 111 5.98 4.94 -0.17
CA ARG A 111 5.50 5.28 1.19
C ARG A 111 4.30 4.44 1.59
N GLN A 112 3.35 4.23 0.72
CA GLN A 112 2.19 3.39 1.01
C GLN A 112 2.56 1.91 1.14
N VAL A 113 3.48 1.42 0.29
CA VAL A 113 4.04 0.07 0.44
C VAL A 113 4.71 -0.10 1.80
N LEU A 114 5.58 0.85 2.17
CA LEU A 114 6.29 0.83 3.46
C LEU A 114 5.34 0.89 4.66
N ALA A 115 4.25 1.68 4.58
CA ALA A 115 3.23 1.73 5.63
C ALA A 115 2.55 0.35 5.83
N GLY A 116 2.20 -0.33 4.74
CA GLY A 116 1.67 -1.69 4.80
C GLY A 116 2.67 -2.70 5.38
N LEU A 117 3.93 -2.61 4.95
CA LEU A 117 5.00 -3.48 5.46
C LEU A 117 5.28 -3.24 6.93
N GLN A 118 5.35 -1.98 7.40
CA GLN A 118 5.54 -1.66 8.81
C GLN A 118 4.47 -2.32 9.68
N TYR A 119 3.21 -2.18 9.29
CA TYR A 119 2.08 -2.81 9.98
C TYR A 119 2.20 -4.33 10.07
N ALA A 120 2.66 -5.00 8.99
CA ALA A 120 2.88 -6.44 8.94
C ALA A 120 4.09 -6.85 9.79
N HIS A 121 5.20 -6.11 9.70
CA HIS A 121 6.43 -6.38 10.43
C HIS A 121 6.25 -6.29 11.95
N GLU A 122 5.48 -5.32 12.46
CA GLU A 122 5.11 -5.21 13.87
C GLU A 122 4.35 -6.43 14.40
N ARG A 123 3.72 -7.19 13.49
CA ARG A 123 3.01 -8.44 13.80
C ARG A 123 3.85 -9.69 13.52
N GLY A 124 5.15 -9.51 13.29
CA GLY A 124 6.09 -10.60 13.01
C GLY A 124 5.94 -11.23 11.63
N LEU A 125 5.20 -10.58 10.72
CA LEU A 125 5.00 -11.08 9.37
C LEU A 125 5.94 -10.38 8.38
N VAL A 126 6.79 -11.16 7.70
CA VAL A 126 7.68 -10.71 6.63
C VAL A 126 7.14 -11.20 5.29
N HIS A 127 7.07 -10.32 4.29
CA HIS A 127 6.48 -10.61 2.98
C HIS A 127 7.31 -11.61 2.17
N ARG A 128 8.62 -11.39 2.04
CA ARG A 128 9.63 -12.24 1.41
C ARG A 128 9.55 -12.42 -0.12
N ASP A 129 8.50 -11.95 -0.77
CA ASP A 129 8.31 -12.00 -2.23
C ASP A 129 7.76 -10.66 -2.75
N LEU A 130 8.28 -9.54 -2.21
CA LEU A 130 7.85 -8.23 -2.67
C LEU A 130 8.43 -7.95 -4.05
N LYS A 131 7.55 -7.62 -4.98
CA LYS A 131 7.87 -7.28 -6.39
C LYS A 131 6.73 -6.47 -6.98
N PRO A 132 6.92 -5.78 -8.13
CA PRO A 132 5.90 -4.95 -8.73
C PRO A 132 4.59 -5.68 -9.06
N GLU A 133 4.62 -6.98 -9.30
CA GLU A 133 3.43 -7.80 -9.54
C GLU A 133 2.53 -7.90 -8.30
N ASN A 134 3.14 -7.87 -7.10
CA ASN A 134 2.46 -7.98 -5.80
C ASN A 134 2.11 -6.61 -5.19
N ILE A 135 2.35 -5.52 -5.91
CA ILE A 135 1.93 -4.16 -5.54
C ILE A 135 0.78 -3.77 -6.45
N LEU A 136 -0.43 -3.76 -5.90
CA LEU A 136 -1.64 -3.41 -6.64
C LEU A 136 -1.88 -1.91 -6.59
N VAL A 137 -2.23 -1.34 -7.74
CA VAL A 137 -2.52 0.07 -7.95
C VAL A 137 -4.00 0.20 -8.28
N HIS A 138 -4.76 0.78 -7.35
CA HIS A 138 -6.18 1.02 -7.56
C HIS A 138 -6.38 2.03 -8.69
N GLU A 139 -7.40 1.85 -9.55
CA GLU A 139 -7.68 2.74 -10.68
C GLU A 139 -7.84 4.22 -10.29
N ARG A 140 -8.27 4.51 -9.05
CA ARG A 140 -8.33 5.88 -8.52
C ARG A 140 -6.97 6.57 -8.51
N ALA A 141 -5.87 5.83 -8.33
CA ALA A 141 -4.53 6.40 -8.37
C ALA A 141 -4.21 7.06 -9.71
N LEU A 142 -4.74 6.52 -10.81
CA LEU A 142 -4.53 7.03 -12.16
C LEU A 142 -5.33 8.31 -12.46
N ARG A 143 -6.40 8.58 -11.68
CA ARG A 143 -7.24 9.78 -11.81
C ARG A 143 -6.87 10.85 -10.80
N ASP A 144 -6.67 10.45 -9.55
CA ASP A 144 -6.59 11.33 -8.38
C ASP A 144 -5.14 11.47 -7.87
N GLY A 145 -4.19 10.71 -8.46
CA GLY A 145 -2.78 10.68 -8.10
C GLY A 145 -2.44 9.63 -7.04
N PHE A 146 -1.15 9.29 -6.97
CA PHE A 146 -0.63 8.25 -6.09
C PHE A 146 -0.48 8.69 -4.62
N ALA A 147 -0.63 9.99 -4.33
CA ALA A 147 -0.59 10.49 -2.95
C ALA A 147 -1.89 10.26 -2.17
N VAL A 148 -2.96 9.83 -2.83
CA VAL A 148 -4.22 9.46 -2.18
C VAL A 148 -4.00 8.20 -1.34
N GLU A 149 -4.42 8.21 -0.08
CA GLU A 149 -4.25 7.09 0.84
C GLU A 149 -5.05 5.86 0.39
N GLY A 150 -4.46 4.68 0.56
CA GLY A 150 -5.12 3.39 0.29
C GLY A 150 -5.30 3.05 -1.19
N VAL A 151 -4.70 3.82 -2.12
CA VAL A 151 -4.73 3.48 -3.56
C VAL A 151 -3.64 2.47 -3.95
N ILE A 152 -2.67 2.23 -3.07
CA ILE A 152 -1.62 1.23 -3.24
C ILE A 152 -1.83 0.14 -2.20
N LYS A 153 -1.85 -1.11 -2.64
CA LYS A 153 -2.04 -2.26 -1.75
C LYS A 153 -1.02 -3.36 -2.03
N VAL A 154 -0.42 -3.89 -0.97
CA VAL A 154 0.48 -5.04 -1.03
C VAL A 154 -0.35 -6.32 -0.96
N ALA A 155 -0.13 -7.23 -1.90
CA ALA A 155 -0.80 -8.52 -2.03
C ALA A 155 0.18 -9.69 -1.83
N ASP A 156 -0.34 -10.89 -1.69
CA ASP A 156 0.42 -12.15 -1.65
C ASP A 156 1.41 -12.28 -0.48
N PHE A 157 1.03 -11.84 0.73
CA PHE A 157 1.77 -12.13 1.96
C PHE A 157 1.80 -13.64 2.25
N GLY A 158 2.95 -14.13 2.69
CA GLY A 158 3.07 -15.52 3.19
C GLY A 158 3.59 -16.54 2.19
N LEU A 159 3.61 -16.26 0.88
CA LEU A 159 4.16 -17.17 -0.13
C LEU A 159 5.69 -17.29 -0.07
N GLY A 160 6.38 -16.30 0.47
CA GLY A 160 7.84 -16.24 0.50
C GLY A 160 8.52 -17.34 1.30
N LYS A 161 7.84 -18.00 2.27
CA LYS A 161 8.40 -19.18 2.96
C LYS A 161 8.49 -20.39 2.04
N ALA A 162 7.47 -20.56 1.21
CA ALA A 162 7.39 -21.68 0.27
C ALA A 162 8.25 -21.42 -0.98
N ALA A 163 8.22 -20.18 -1.48
CA ALA A 163 9.07 -19.76 -2.60
C ALA A 163 10.56 -19.84 -2.26
N ALA A 164 10.99 -19.49 -1.04
CA ALA A 164 12.37 -19.62 -0.63
C ALA A 164 12.86 -21.08 -0.63
N ALA A 165 12.03 -22.03 -0.20
CA ALA A 165 12.38 -23.45 -0.21
C ALA A 165 12.43 -24.04 -1.64
N THR A 166 11.43 -23.67 -2.49
CA THR A 166 11.40 -24.08 -3.91
C THR A 166 12.45 -23.37 -4.75
N ASN A 167 12.68 -22.07 -4.49
CA ASN A 167 13.66 -21.29 -5.25
C ASN A 167 15.11 -21.64 -4.88
N ALA A 168 15.40 -22.00 -3.62
CA ALA A 168 16.72 -22.53 -3.25
C ALA A 168 16.99 -23.89 -3.92
N ALA A 169 15.99 -24.76 -4.01
CA ALA A 169 16.08 -26.01 -4.73
C ALA A 169 16.19 -25.79 -6.26
N ALA A 170 15.42 -24.81 -6.80
CA ALA A 170 15.46 -24.44 -8.21
C ALA A 170 16.74 -23.68 -8.57
N ALA A 171 17.24 -22.78 -7.72
CA ALA A 171 18.53 -22.10 -7.93
C ALA A 171 19.71 -23.10 -7.95
N ASN A 172 19.68 -24.09 -7.07
CA ASN A 172 20.64 -25.19 -7.11
C ASN A 172 20.47 -26.05 -8.39
N SER A 173 19.26 -26.29 -8.85
CA SER A 173 18.94 -27.01 -10.10
C SER A 173 19.39 -26.23 -11.33
N ILE A 174 19.20 -24.90 -11.35
CA ILE A 174 19.62 -23.99 -12.44
C ILE A 174 21.14 -23.89 -12.51
N ALA A 175 21.82 -23.83 -11.37
CA ALA A 175 23.28 -23.88 -11.32
C ALA A 175 23.84 -25.19 -11.89
N TYR A 176 23.08 -26.29 -11.82
CA TYR A 176 23.48 -27.60 -12.35
C TYR A 176 23.05 -27.88 -13.80
N SER A 177 21.93 -27.30 -14.29
CA SER A 177 21.35 -27.69 -15.59
C SER A 177 21.47 -26.66 -16.72
N GLY A 178 21.81 -25.41 -16.45
CA GLY A 178 22.08 -24.39 -17.49
C GLY A 178 20.92 -24.09 -18.48
N SER A 179 19.70 -24.57 -18.23
CA SER A 179 18.57 -24.45 -19.16
C SER A 179 17.35 -23.77 -18.52
N LEU A 180 17.07 -22.56 -18.98
CA LEU A 180 15.90 -21.73 -18.60
C LEU A 180 14.99 -21.54 -19.84
N ASN A 181 14.49 -22.62 -20.44
CA ASN A 181 13.73 -22.46 -21.70
C ASN A 181 12.21 -22.55 -21.58
N ASP A 182 11.64 -22.70 -20.38
CA ASP A 182 10.19 -22.79 -20.17
C ASP A 182 9.60 -21.52 -19.51
N ALA A 183 8.30 -21.32 -19.68
CA ALA A 183 7.58 -20.19 -19.09
C ALA A 183 7.73 -20.13 -17.56
N ALA A 184 7.75 -21.29 -16.88
CA ALA A 184 7.98 -21.41 -15.43
C ALA A 184 9.38 -20.95 -15.02
N GLY A 185 10.42 -21.22 -15.85
CA GLY A 185 11.78 -20.76 -15.59
C GLY A 185 11.95 -19.25 -15.67
N ARG A 186 11.16 -18.56 -16.52
CA ARG A 186 11.18 -17.10 -16.63
C ARG A 186 10.52 -16.42 -15.43
N ASP A 187 9.46 -16.97 -14.88
CA ASP A 187 8.79 -16.45 -13.68
C ASP A 187 9.68 -16.60 -12.44
N ILE A 188 10.41 -17.71 -12.32
CA ILE A 188 11.39 -17.95 -11.24
C ILE A 188 12.57 -16.97 -11.36
N ALA A 189 13.13 -16.80 -12.56
CA ALA A 189 14.23 -15.87 -12.80
C ALA A 189 13.84 -14.43 -12.43
N GLY A 190 12.63 -13.98 -12.81
CA GLY A 190 12.12 -12.65 -12.49
C GLY A 190 11.98 -12.37 -10.99
N THR A 191 11.65 -13.37 -10.20
CA THR A 191 11.51 -13.25 -8.73
C THR A 191 12.87 -13.13 -8.03
N LEU A 192 13.91 -13.79 -8.54
CA LEU A 192 15.26 -13.77 -7.95
C LEU A 192 15.86 -12.36 -7.93
N ASP A 193 15.49 -11.47 -8.84
CA ASP A 193 16.05 -10.12 -8.93
C ASP A 193 15.70 -9.23 -7.72
N TYR A 194 14.55 -9.48 -7.07
CA TYR A 194 14.10 -8.73 -5.86
C TYR A 194 14.53 -9.39 -4.55
N MET A 195 15.05 -10.62 -4.64
CA MET A 195 15.40 -11.43 -3.48
C MET A 195 16.68 -10.90 -2.81
N ALA A 196 16.62 -10.65 -1.52
CA ALA A 196 17.76 -10.19 -0.76
C ALA A 196 18.90 -11.25 -0.71
N PRO A 197 20.16 -10.84 -0.60
CA PRO A 197 21.31 -11.77 -0.60
C PRO A 197 21.18 -12.87 0.46
N GLU A 198 20.74 -12.56 1.67
CA GLU A 198 20.50 -13.54 2.75
C GLU A 198 19.40 -14.54 2.42
N GLN A 199 18.38 -14.16 1.64
CA GLN A 199 17.37 -15.09 1.17
C GLN A 199 17.94 -16.08 0.15
N ARG A 200 18.84 -15.61 -0.75
CA ARG A 200 19.50 -16.45 -1.77
C ARG A 200 20.49 -17.43 -1.13
N SER A 201 21.15 -17.02 -0.05
CA SER A 201 22.15 -17.85 0.66
C SER A 201 21.53 -18.77 1.71
N GLY A 202 20.21 -18.71 1.95
CA GLY A 202 19.55 -19.52 2.98
C GLY A 202 19.86 -19.07 4.41
N GLY A 203 20.26 -17.81 4.60
CA GLY A 203 20.51 -17.21 5.90
C GLY A 203 19.23 -16.91 6.69
N ALA A 204 19.41 -16.36 7.90
CA ALA A 204 18.28 -15.89 8.70
C ALA A 204 17.61 -14.67 8.01
N ILE A 205 16.31 -14.75 7.83
CA ILE A 205 15.52 -13.72 7.14
C ILE A 205 14.70 -12.94 8.18
N ASP A 206 14.88 -11.63 8.19
CA ASP A 206 14.06 -10.69 8.95
C ASP A 206 13.33 -9.69 8.03
N SER A 207 12.66 -8.69 8.63
CA SER A 207 11.90 -7.65 7.92
C SER A 207 12.73 -6.83 6.92
N ARG A 208 14.05 -6.74 7.11
CA ARG A 208 14.96 -6.00 6.25
C ARG A 208 15.14 -6.64 4.86
N ALA A 209 14.73 -7.90 4.69
CA ALA A 209 14.65 -8.52 3.36
C ALA A 209 13.61 -7.82 2.47
N ASP A 210 12.44 -7.45 3.04
CA ASP A 210 11.43 -6.67 2.31
C ASP A 210 11.92 -5.26 1.98
N LEU A 211 12.72 -4.66 2.86
CA LEU A 211 13.30 -3.33 2.62
C LEU A 211 14.33 -3.33 1.47
N TYR A 212 15.08 -4.44 1.31
CA TYR A 212 15.92 -4.63 0.14
C TYR A 212 15.09 -4.69 -1.14
N ALA A 213 14.02 -5.49 -1.14
CA ALA A 213 13.10 -5.58 -2.27
C ALA A 213 12.45 -4.22 -2.61
N CYS A 214 12.07 -3.43 -1.59
CA CYS A 214 11.62 -2.04 -1.75
C CYS A 214 12.66 -1.17 -2.47
N GLY A 215 13.94 -1.33 -2.15
CA GLY A 215 15.03 -0.63 -2.83
C GLY A 215 15.13 -0.98 -4.31
N VAL A 216 15.01 -2.27 -4.64
CA VAL A 216 14.99 -2.73 -6.05
C VAL A 216 13.76 -2.16 -6.79
N VAL A 217 12.57 -2.21 -6.17
CA VAL A 217 11.34 -1.64 -6.74
C VAL A 217 11.48 -0.14 -6.95
N LEU A 218 12.06 0.61 -6.00
CA LEU A 218 12.31 2.04 -6.14
C LEU A 218 13.21 2.33 -7.35
N TYR A 219 14.33 1.62 -7.47
CA TYR A 219 15.25 1.76 -8.59
C TYR A 219 14.52 1.54 -9.93
N GLU A 220 13.76 0.44 -10.01
CA GLU A 220 13.02 0.08 -11.22
C GLU A 220 11.91 1.09 -11.57
N MET A 221 11.20 1.64 -10.58
CA MET A 221 10.23 2.72 -10.80
C MET A 221 10.88 3.97 -11.40
N LEU A 222 12.10 4.29 -10.97
CA LEU A 222 12.82 5.51 -11.40
C LEU A 222 13.51 5.37 -12.74
N THR A 223 14.01 4.16 -13.06
CA THR A 223 14.85 3.94 -14.27
C THR A 223 14.15 3.12 -15.36
N GLY A 224 13.16 2.32 -15.00
CA GLY A 224 12.55 1.31 -15.87
C GLY A 224 13.36 0.02 -15.97
N GLU A 225 14.49 -0.08 -15.26
CA GLU A 225 15.44 -1.20 -15.31
C GLU A 225 15.73 -1.72 -13.89
N LYS A 226 16.17 -2.97 -13.78
CA LYS A 226 16.61 -3.54 -12.51
C LYS A 226 18.07 -3.17 -12.23
N PRO A 227 18.49 -3.02 -10.96
CA PRO A 227 19.88 -2.71 -10.65
C PRO A 227 20.80 -3.86 -11.07
N ALA A 228 21.79 -3.56 -11.90
CA ALA A 228 22.70 -4.55 -12.47
C ALA A 228 24.19 -4.35 -12.09
N GLY A 229 24.49 -3.28 -11.33
CA GLY A 229 25.88 -2.93 -10.99
C GLY A 229 25.96 -1.92 -9.86
N THR A 230 26.83 -0.91 -10.01
CA THR A 230 27.04 0.16 -9.05
C THR A 230 26.28 1.45 -9.36
N GLU A 231 25.55 1.47 -10.47
CA GLU A 231 24.77 2.61 -10.97
C GLU A 231 23.65 2.97 -9.99
N VAL A 232 23.41 4.25 -9.86
CA VAL A 232 22.33 4.78 -9.02
C VAL A 232 21.22 5.36 -9.90
N PRO A 233 20.01 5.57 -9.36
CA PRO A 233 18.88 6.05 -10.15
C PRO A 233 19.17 7.29 -10.98
N SER A 234 19.93 8.26 -10.46
CA SER A 234 20.24 9.50 -11.18
C SER A 234 21.23 9.33 -12.33
N ASP A 235 21.96 8.21 -12.39
CA ASP A 235 22.87 7.93 -13.52
C ASP A 235 22.08 7.60 -14.79
N LEU A 236 20.94 6.92 -14.63
CA LEU A 236 20.05 6.51 -15.73
C LEU A 236 18.87 7.47 -15.93
N ASN A 237 18.40 8.10 -14.87
CA ASN A 237 17.33 9.11 -14.93
C ASN A 237 17.77 10.42 -14.29
N PRO A 238 18.24 11.40 -15.08
CA PRO A 238 18.67 12.70 -14.59
C PRO A 238 17.58 13.51 -13.85
N ALA A 239 16.30 13.17 -14.02
CA ALA A 239 15.19 13.77 -13.28
C ALA A 239 15.07 13.22 -11.85
N SER A 240 15.79 12.14 -11.53
CA SER A 240 15.78 11.54 -10.18
C SER A 240 16.57 12.42 -9.20
N PRO A 241 15.97 12.86 -8.08
CA PRO A 241 16.69 13.59 -7.04
C PRO A 241 17.85 12.78 -6.46
N LYS A 242 18.99 13.43 -6.20
CA LYS A 242 20.17 12.80 -5.58
C LYS A 242 19.89 12.14 -4.23
N LEU A 243 18.90 12.63 -3.50
CA LEU A 243 18.43 11.99 -2.26
C LEU A 243 18.05 10.53 -2.51
N LEU A 244 17.41 10.21 -3.64
CA LEU A 244 16.97 8.85 -3.94
C LEU A 244 18.12 7.91 -4.27
N ASP A 245 19.28 8.43 -4.70
CA ASP A 245 20.50 7.62 -4.85
C ASP A 245 21.01 7.10 -3.49
N GLU A 246 21.00 7.95 -2.47
CA GLU A 246 21.40 7.57 -1.11
C GLU A 246 20.42 6.58 -0.48
N VAL A 247 19.11 6.85 -0.69
CA VAL A 247 18.04 5.97 -0.24
C VAL A 247 18.17 4.59 -0.88
N PHE A 248 18.40 4.52 -2.19
CA PHE A 248 18.64 3.28 -2.91
C PHE A 248 19.88 2.56 -2.38
N ARG A 249 21.03 3.23 -2.31
CA ARG A 249 22.29 2.62 -1.83
C ARG A 249 22.13 2.01 -0.44
N ARG A 250 21.41 2.67 0.46
CA ARG A 250 21.20 2.17 1.81
C ARG A 250 20.24 0.97 1.84
N SER A 251 19.19 0.98 1.06
CA SER A 251 18.24 -0.15 0.99
C SER A 251 18.86 -1.38 0.29
N TYR A 252 19.66 -1.17 -0.76
CA TYR A 252 20.31 -2.22 -1.56
C TYR A 252 21.65 -2.72 -0.96
N ALA A 253 21.97 -2.31 0.26
CA ALA A 253 23.20 -2.65 0.96
C ALA A 253 23.16 -4.05 1.61
N ARG A 254 24.29 -4.44 2.23
CA ARG A 254 24.34 -5.59 3.15
C ARG A 254 23.39 -5.38 4.33
N LEU A 255 22.86 -6.46 4.88
CA LEU A 255 21.82 -6.49 5.91
C LEU A 255 22.04 -5.49 7.05
N GLU A 256 23.26 -5.39 7.55
CA GLU A 256 23.61 -4.56 8.72
C GLU A 256 23.56 -3.05 8.41
N LYS A 257 23.66 -2.68 7.13
CA LYS A 257 23.70 -1.28 6.68
C LYS A 257 22.35 -0.76 6.21
N ARG A 258 21.35 -1.65 6.08
CA ARG A 258 20.01 -1.27 5.65
C ARG A 258 19.28 -0.44 6.70
N TYR A 259 18.15 0.10 6.32
CA TYR A 259 17.18 0.66 7.26
C TYR A 259 16.75 -0.41 8.27
N ALA A 260 16.58 -0.02 9.52
CA ALA A 260 16.16 -0.94 10.59
C ALA A 260 14.65 -1.26 10.51
N SER A 261 13.84 -0.34 9.98
CA SER A 261 12.40 -0.47 9.86
C SER A 261 11.87 0.17 8.57
N ALA A 262 10.64 -0.17 8.20
CA ALA A 262 9.96 0.47 7.07
C ALA A 262 9.66 1.94 7.35
N ASP A 263 9.39 2.32 8.60
CA ASP A 263 9.21 3.72 8.99
C ASP A 263 10.49 4.55 8.81
N GLU A 264 11.66 4.00 9.21
CA GLU A 264 12.94 4.66 8.98
C GLU A 264 13.20 4.88 7.49
N PHE A 265 12.88 3.88 6.66
CA PHE A 265 12.98 4.01 5.21
C PHE A 265 12.01 5.07 4.67
N ALA A 266 10.76 5.07 5.10
CA ALA A 266 9.74 6.05 4.69
C ALA A 266 10.13 7.48 5.07
N ALA A 267 10.74 7.67 6.24
CA ALA A 267 11.27 8.96 6.67
C ALA A 267 12.39 9.47 5.76
N ALA A 268 13.27 8.58 5.30
CA ALA A 268 14.35 8.93 4.37
C ALA A 268 13.87 9.36 2.97
N LEU A 269 12.64 9.01 2.57
CA LEU A 269 12.02 9.46 1.33
C LEU A 269 11.47 10.91 1.42
N ALA A 270 11.42 11.51 2.62
CA ALA A 270 11.07 12.90 2.76
C ALA A 270 12.22 13.78 2.27
N PRO A 271 11.96 14.91 1.56
CA PRO A 271 12.97 15.93 1.44
C PRO A 271 13.44 16.32 2.85
N ALA A 272 14.75 16.47 3.05
CA ALA A 272 15.24 17.06 4.29
C ALA A 272 14.44 18.34 4.54
N GLU A 273 13.87 18.51 5.75
CA GLU A 273 13.26 19.78 6.10
C GLU A 273 14.28 20.88 5.79
N PRO A 274 13.89 21.94 5.04
CA PRO A 274 14.80 23.05 4.83
C PRO A 274 15.30 23.50 6.22
N PRO A 275 16.61 23.77 6.37
CA PRO A 275 17.13 24.24 7.66
C PRO A 275 16.23 25.37 8.13
N PRO A 276 15.85 25.42 9.43
CA PRO A 276 14.99 26.46 9.93
C PRO A 276 15.56 27.80 9.47
N LEU A 277 14.73 28.55 8.71
CA LEU A 277 15.12 29.86 8.21
C LEU A 277 15.78 30.61 9.37
N PRO A 278 16.97 31.19 9.19
CA PRO A 278 17.58 31.98 10.26
C PRO A 278 16.52 32.96 10.70
N LYS A 279 16.23 33.00 12.00
CA LYS A 279 15.27 33.96 12.58
C LYS A 279 15.76 35.34 12.15
N SER A 280 15.29 35.78 11.00
CA SER A 280 15.46 37.15 10.52
C SER A 280 14.96 38.03 11.63
N ALA A 281 15.81 38.88 12.15
CA ALA A 281 15.48 39.85 13.14
C ALA A 281 14.17 40.53 12.74
N ALA A 282 13.10 40.20 13.41
CA ALA A 282 11.81 40.86 13.26
C ALA A 282 11.94 42.28 13.82
N GLY A 283 12.47 43.17 12.97
CA GLY A 283 12.37 44.61 13.15
C GLY A 283 11.05 45.03 12.54
N ALA A 284 10.10 45.29 13.45
CA ALA A 284 9.00 46.24 13.33
C ALA A 284 8.39 46.48 11.93
N VAL A 285 7.22 45.87 11.65
CA VAL A 285 5.98 46.60 11.30
C VAL A 285 4.80 45.74 11.77
N ALA A 286 4.46 45.85 13.03
CA ALA A 286 3.18 45.42 13.54
C ALA A 286 2.12 46.48 13.19
N SER A 287 1.53 46.37 12.01
CA SER A 287 0.24 47.01 11.78
C SER A 287 -0.83 46.10 12.43
N SER A 288 -1.23 46.50 13.62
CA SER A 288 -2.30 45.93 14.39
C SER A 288 -3.61 45.98 13.63
N ILE A 289 -3.98 44.91 12.94
CA ILE A 289 -5.38 44.67 12.61
C ILE A 289 -5.98 44.03 13.86
N GLN A 290 -6.56 44.86 14.72
CA GLN A 290 -7.45 44.45 15.79
C GLN A 290 -8.73 43.87 15.14
N MET A 291 -8.78 42.55 15.01
CA MET A 291 -10.04 41.86 14.73
C MET A 291 -10.89 41.91 16.02
N LYS A 292 -11.90 42.76 15.99
CA LYS A 292 -12.99 42.80 16.95
C LYS A 292 -13.69 41.43 16.98
N PRO A 293 -13.89 40.78 18.12
CA PRO A 293 -14.62 39.52 18.16
C PRO A 293 -16.01 39.71 17.57
N PRO A 294 -16.46 38.83 16.65
CA PRO A 294 -17.82 38.93 16.11
C PRO A 294 -18.84 38.63 17.19
N GLY A 295 -19.80 39.56 17.34
CA GLY A 295 -20.97 39.37 18.19
C GLY A 295 -21.77 38.14 17.71
N LYS A 296 -22.58 37.57 18.65
CA LYS A 296 -23.50 36.45 18.43
C LYS A 296 -24.36 36.71 17.19
N THR A 297 -23.97 36.13 16.04
CA THR A 297 -24.79 36.15 14.83
C THR A 297 -25.29 34.73 14.59
N ALA A 298 -26.53 34.61 14.14
CA ALA A 298 -27.18 33.37 13.74
C ALA A 298 -26.25 32.61 12.74
N ALA A 299 -26.21 31.28 12.87
CA ALA A 299 -25.40 30.44 12.00
C ALA A 299 -25.66 30.74 10.51
N PRO A 300 -24.63 30.87 9.67
CA PRO A 300 -24.82 31.19 8.26
C PRO A 300 -25.58 30.05 7.58
N THR A 301 -26.63 30.36 6.86
CA THR A 301 -27.41 29.42 6.03
C THR A 301 -26.68 29.11 4.70
N THR A 302 -25.58 29.81 4.44
CA THR A 302 -24.74 29.63 3.23
C THR A 302 -23.27 29.73 3.61
N CYS A 303 -22.44 28.93 2.93
CA CYS A 303 -21.00 28.93 3.14
C CYS A 303 -20.39 30.29 2.73
N PRO A 304 -19.55 30.93 3.56
CA PRO A 304 -18.95 32.22 3.24
C PRO A 304 -17.97 32.17 2.08
N GLN A 305 -17.43 31.00 1.75
CA GLN A 305 -16.45 30.87 0.68
C GLN A 305 -17.04 30.40 -0.65
N CYS A 306 -17.90 29.37 -0.66
CA CYS A 306 -18.43 28.81 -1.90
C CYS A 306 -19.91 29.14 -2.13
N HIS A 307 -20.56 29.88 -1.23
CA HIS A 307 -21.94 30.33 -1.27
C HIS A 307 -23.01 29.21 -1.40
N LYS A 308 -22.62 27.95 -1.19
CA LYS A 308 -23.56 26.83 -1.17
C LYS A 308 -24.24 26.70 0.18
N PRO A 309 -25.45 26.12 0.24
CA PRO A 309 -26.17 25.95 1.50
C PRO A 309 -25.38 25.05 2.46
N VAL A 310 -25.43 25.38 3.76
CA VAL A 310 -24.81 24.63 4.85
C VAL A 310 -25.77 24.55 6.02
N ASP A 311 -25.72 23.45 6.79
CA ASP A 311 -26.54 23.29 7.97
C ASP A 311 -25.98 24.07 9.18
N ALA A 312 -26.86 24.51 10.06
CA ALA A 312 -26.48 25.31 11.23
C ALA A 312 -25.52 24.57 12.19
N ASN A 313 -25.50 23.25 12.14
CA ASN A 313 -24.65 22.38 12.97
C ASN A 313 -23.35 21.97 12.30
N ASP A 314 -23.18 22.24 11.00
CA ASP A 314 -21.96 21.88 10.27
C ASP A 314 -20.74 22.58 10.86
N GLN A 315 -19.67 21.83 11.11
CA GLN A 315 -18.39 22.40 11.52
C GLN A 315 -17.55 22.81 10.32
N PHE A 316 -17.74 22.11 9.19
CA PHE A 316 -17.06 22.34 7.92
C PHE A 316 -18.06 22.36 6.77
N CYS A 317 -17.79 23.14 5.74
CA CYS A 317 -18.60 23.11 4.52
C CYS A 317 -18.36 21.82 3.75
N MET A 318 -19.40 21.01 3.51
CA MET A 318 -19.33 19.74 2.75
C MET A 318 -18.93 19.93 1.28
N HIS A 319 -18.96 21.17 0.75
CA HIS A 319 -18.68 21.46 -0.66
C HIS A 319 -17.25 21.97 -0.92
N CYS A 320 -16.66 22.74 0.02
CA CYS A 320 -15.34 23.35 -0.17
C CYS A 320 -14.38 23.10 1.01
N GLY A 321 -14.83 22.42 2.07
CA GLY A 321 -14.00 22.05 3.21
C GLY A 321 -13.68 23.18 4.19
N ILE A 322 -14.14 24.45 3.95
CA ILE A 322 -13.83 25.53 4.87
C ILE A 322 -14.49 25.30 6.24
N GLN A 323 -13.77 25.68 7.31
CA GLN A 323 -14.28 25.66 8.67
C GLN A 323 -15.35 26.74 8.87
N LEU A 324 -16.51 26.33 9.40
CA LEU A 324 -17.69 27.19 9.62
C LEU A 324 -17.86 27.63 11.08
N VAL A 325 -17.08 27.07 12.00
CA VAL A 325 -17.18 27.30 13.44
C VAL A 325 -15.87 27.81 14.01
N SER A 326 -15.88 28.62 15.05
CA SER A 326 -14.69 29.14 15.72
C SER A 326 -13.95 28.08 16.55
N VAL A 327 -14.66 27.08 17.07
CA VAL A 327 -14.14 25.98 17.87
C VAL A 327 -14.60 24.66 17.26
N ILE A 328 -13.64 23.83 16.85
CA ILE A 328 -13.92 22.52 16.26
C ILE A 328 -14.11 21.51 17.40
N ARG A 329 -15.19 20.74 17.35
CA ARG A 329 -15.44 19.63 18.24
C ARG A 329 -14.88 18.36 17.64
N ARG A 330 -13.98 17.70 18.36
CA ARG A 330 -13.35 16.45 17.94
C ARG A 330 -13.56 15.38 19.00
N CYS A 331 -13.86 14.16 18.60
CA CYS A 331 -13.93 13.01 19.49
C CYS A 331 -12.52 12.63 19.96
N GLU A 332 -12.29 12.61 21.28
CA GLU A 332 -10.99 12.28 21.87
C GLU A 332 -10.59 10.82 21.61
N ARG A 333 -11.58 9.92 21.47
CA ARG A 333 -11.33 8.50 21.27
C ARG A 333 -10.96 8.11 19.83
N CYS A 334 -11.69 8.61 18.83
CA CYS A 334 -11.48 8.19 17.43
C CYS A 334 -11.01 9.32 16.50
N GLY A 335 -10.94 10.56 17.00
CA GLY A 335 -10.51 11.72 16.23
C GLY A 335 -11.54 12.26 15.23
N ALA A 336 -12.72 11.66 15.10
CA ALA A 336 -13.77 12.12 14.22
C ALA A 336 -14.36 13.47 14.65
N TYR A 337 -15.05 14.14 13.74
CA TYR A 337 -15.68 15.44 13.94
C TYR A 337 -17.21 15.26 14.01
N PRO A 338 -17.78 14.95 15.19
CA PRO A 338 -19.23 14.84 15.38
C PRO A 338 -19.88 16.22 15.29
N ASP A 339 -21.18 16.26 15.01
CA ASP A 339 -21.94 17.50 14.97
C ASP A 339 -22.03 18.15 16.35
N LYS A 340 -22.30 19.47 16.37
CA LYS A 340 -22.39 20.22 17.64
C LYS A 340 -23.46 19.68 18.57
N ALA A 341 -24.56 19.15 18.02
CA ALA A 341 -25.71 18.66 18.78
C ALA A 341 -25.52 17.20 19.26
N ASP A 342 -24.52 16.47 18.79
CA ASP A 342 -24.32 15.06 19.12
C ASP A 342 -23.95 14.89 20.59
N ARG A 343 -24.62 13.97 21.27
CA ARG A 343 -24.30 13.57 22.64
C ARG A 343 -23.29 12.43 22.68
N PHE A 344 -23.20 11.67 21.58
CA PHE A 344 -22.29 10.54 21.39
C PHE A 344 -21.65 10.65 20.02
N CYS A 345 -20.42 10.20 19.92
CA CYS A 345 -19.75 10.11 18.63
C CYS A 345 -20.41 9.04 17.76
N ILE A 346 -20.96 9.43 16.61
CA ILE A 346 -21.64 8.52 15.68
C ILE A 346 -20.71 7.46 15.07
N PHE A 347 -19.39 7.67 15.14
CA PHE A 347 -18.39 6.73 14.58
C PHE A 347 -17.87 5.69 15.58
N CYS A 348 -17.77 6.02 16.88
CA CYS A 348 -17.21 5.10 17.88
C CYS A 348 -18.06 4.91 19.13
N GLY A 349 -19.22 5.59 19.25
CA GLY A 349 -20.13 5.51 20.39
C GLY A 349 -19.66 6.22 21.67
N GLU A 350 -18.51 6.90 21.67
CA GLU A 350 -17.99 7.61 22.84
C GLU A 350 -18.91 8.77 23.24
N GLY A 351 -19.15 8.91 24.56
CA GLY A 351 -19.89 10.05 25.10
C GLY A 351 -19.11 11.36 24.90
N LEU A 352 -19.78 12.37 24.33
CA LEU A 352 -19.14 13.64 24.04
C LEU A 352 -19.51 14.67 25.13
N ALA A 353 -18.52 15.37 25.68
CA ALA A 353 -18.75 16.44 26.60
C ALA A 353 -19.67 17.49 25.98
N ALA A 354 -20.60 18.06 26.78
CA ALA A 354 -21.49 19.14 26.32
C ALA A 354 -20.63 20.29 25.77
N ALA A 355 -20.98 20.80 24.58
CA ALA A 355 -20.31 21.97 24.04
C ALA A 355 -20.42 23.11 25.04
N ALA A 356 -19.31 23.68 25.47
CA ALA A 356 -19.30 24.88 26.25
C ALA A 356 -19.98 25.99 25.42
N THR A 357 -21.08 26.53 25.94
CA THR A 357 -21.89 27.59 25.33
C THR A 357 -21.11 28.90 25.23
#